data_5c7ec06a09c4cbc45d46b8b3dfc927c0
#
_entry.id   5c7ec06a09c4cbc45d46b8b3dfc927c0
#
_cell.length_a   1.000
_cell.length_b   1.000
_cell.length_c   1.000
_cell.angle_alpha   90.00
_cell.angle_beta   90.00
_cell.angle_gamma   90.00
#
_symmetry.space_group_name_H-M   'P 1'
#
loop_
_entity.id
_entity.type
_entity.pdbx_description
1 polymer ?
#
loop_
_entity_poly.entity_id
_entity_poly.type
_entity_poly.pdbx_seq_one_letter_code
_entity_poly.pdbx_strand_id
1 'polypeptide(L)'
;RVTHFVVGVGTGGTISGTGRYLKEQNPDVQIWGIDSYGSVLKKYHETGEFDENEIYPYITEGVGEDILPENVNFDTIDHFEKVTDKDGALAARELARKEGLFLGYSCGSTFQGLRQLKDRLKPNDLVVCLFHDHGSRYVGKVYNDEWMASHGWL
;
A
#
# COMPACT_ATOMS: atom_id res chain seq x y z
N ARG A 1 11.67 -17.72 -6.17
CA ARG A 1 12.81 -16.84 -5.83
C ARG A 1 12.41 -15.51 -5.22
N VAL A 2 11.13 -15.11 -5.38
CA VAL A 2 10.56 -13.93 -4.68
C VAL A 2 10.59 -14.20 -3.18
N THR A 3 11.09 -13.24 -2.40
CA THR A 3 11.12 -13.32 -0.93
C THR A 3 10.02 -12.47 -0.30
N HIS A 4 9.64 -11.35 -0.93
CA HIS A 4 8.62 -10.45 -0.43
C HIS A 4 7.70 -10.01 -1.57
N PHE A 5 6.40 -10.01 -1.30
CA PHE A 5 5.38 -9.42 -2.14
C PHE A 5 4.72 -8.26 -1.38
N VAL A 6 4.77 -7.06 -1.96
CA VAL A 6 4.27 -5.83 -1.33
C VAL A 6 3.20 -5.20 -2.20
N VAL A 7 2.04 -4.94 -1.63
CA VAL A 7 0.88 -4.43 -2.37
C VAL A 7 -0.04 -3.60 -1.48
N GLY A 8 -0.64 -2.55 -2.02
CA GLY A 8 -1.71 -1.79 -1.36
C GLY A 8 -2.98 -2.65 -1.22
N VAL A 9 -3.64 -2.54 -0.08
CA VAL A 9 -4.82 -3.35 0.24
C VAL A 9 -6.06 -2.49 0.30
N GLY A 10 -7.00 -2.74 -0.59
CA GLY A 10 -8.38 -2.28 -0.53
C GLY A 10 -9.28 -3.49 -0.29
N THR A 11 -10.04 -3.93 -1.31
CA THR A 11 -10.94 -5.09 -1.20
C THR A 11 -10.27 -6.44 -0.90
N GLY A 12 -8.94 -6.51 -1.01
CA GLY A 12 -8.13 -7.66 -0.61
C GLY A 12 -7.97 -8.78 -1.63
N GLY A 13 -8.61 -8.69 -2.78
CA GLY A 13 -8.54 -9.75 -3.80
C GLY A 13 -7.11 -10.00 -4.31
N THR A 14 -6.35 -8.94 -4.57
CA THR A 14 -4.98 -9.04 -5.08
C THR A 14 -4.04 -9.65 -4.06
N ILE A 15 -3.99 -9.10 -2.84
CA ILE A 15 -3.07 -9.59 -1.81
C ILE A 15 -3.38 -11.02 -1.39
N SER A 16 -4.67 -11.35 -1.23
CA SER A 16 -5.09 -12.67 -0.77
C SER A 16 -4.89 -13.74 -1.85
N GLY A 17 -5.30 -13.47 -3.08
CA GLY A 17 -5.15 -14.41 -4.19
C GLY A 17 -3.68 -14.67 -4.55
N THR A 18 -2.92 -13.60 -4.75
CA THR A 18 -1.49 -13.71 -5.08
C THR A 18 -0.69 -14.25 -3.90
N GLY A 19 -0.96 -13.76 -2.70
CA GLY A 19 -0.26 -14.19 -1.48
C GLY A 19 -0.45 -15.68 -1.20
N ARG A 20 -1.70 -16.18 -1.34
CA ARG A 20 -1.97 -17.61 -1.21
C ARG A 20 -1.16 -18.42 -2.20
N TYR A 21 -1.20 -18.08 -3.49
CA TYR A 21 -0.44 -18.80 -4.50
C TYR A 21 1.07 -18.78 -4.22
N LEU A 22 1.62 -17.64 -3.86
CA LEU A 22 3.06 -17.54 -3.57
C LEU A 22 3.45 -18.40 -2.36
N LYS A 23 2.65 -18.41 -1.30
CA LYS A 23 2.91 -19.26 -0.12
C LYS A 23 2.72 -20.75 -0.41
N GLU A 24 1.82 -21.12 -1.31
CA GLU A 24 1.70 -22.52 -1.80
C GLU A 24 2.99 -22.96 -2.53
N GLN A 25 3.64 -22.05 -3.27
CA GLN A 25 4.90 -22.34 -3.96
C GLN A 25 6.13 -22.28 -3.03
N ASN A 26 6.12 -21.37 -2.09
CA ASN A 26 7.16 -21.18 -1.09
C ASN A 26 6.58 -20.57 0.19
N PRO A 27 6.40 -21.36 1.27
CA PRO A 27 5.83 -20.88 2.53
C PRO A 27 6.58 -19.73 3.19
N ASP A 28 7.87 -19.55 2.88
CA ASP A 28 8.72 -18.52 3.48
C ASP A 28 8.54 -17.13 2.85
N VAL A 29 7.78 -17.02 1.75
CA VAL A 29 7.52 -15.72 1.12
C VAL A 29 6.74 -14.83 2.09
N GLN A 30 7.23 -13.63 2.30
CA GLN A 30 6.57 -12.61 3.10
C GLN A 30 5.55 -11.84 2.26
N ILE A 31 4.33 -11.71 2.77
CA ILE A 31 3.23 -10.98 2.13
C ILE A 31 2.97 -9.72 2.98
N TRP A 32 3.32 -8.56 2.43
CA TRP A 32 3.20 -7.29 3.10
C TRP A 32 2.10 -6.43 2.47
N GLY A 33 1.09 -6.10 3.27
CA GLY A 33 0.00 -5.21 2.91
C GLY A 33 0.32 -3.75 3.24
N ILE A 34 0.03 -2.84 2.32
CA ILE A 34 0.09 -1.41 2.60
C ILE A 34 -1.32 -0.91 2.82
N ASP A 35 -1.50 -0.21 3.93
CA ASP A 35 -2.75 0.33 4.44
C ASP A 35 -2.69 1.86 4.54
N SER A 36 -3.81 2.50 4.77
CA SER A 36 -3.90 3.94 4.95
C SER A 36 -4.28 4.30 6.39
N TYR A 37 -3.83 5.44 6.86
CA TYR A 37 -4.40 6.04 8.06
C TYR A 37 -5.86 6.39 7.81
N GLY A 38 -6.74 6.06 8.71
CA GLY A 38 -8.20 6.10 8.54
C GLY A 38 -8.83 4.77 8.15
N SER A 39 -8.03 3.71 8.00
CA SER A 39 -8.44 2.34 7.69
C SER A 39 -8.30 1.41 8.90
N VAL A 40 -9.14 0.38 8.93
CA VAL A 40 -9.19 -0.62 10.02
C VAL A 40 -8.29 -1.84 9.82
N LEU A 41 -7.75 -2.04 8.60
CA LEU A 41 -7.15 -3.32 8.21
C LEU A 41 -5.93 -3.70 9.04
N LYS A 42 -4.99 -2.78 9.24
CA LYS A 42 -3.77 -3.05 10.02
C LYS A 42 -4.10 -3.44 11.46
N LYS A 43 -4.93 -2.65 12.13
CA LYS A 43 -5.28 -2.93 13.53
C LYS A 43 -5.99 -4.25 13.69
N TYR A 44 -6.94 -4.55 12.80
CA TYR A 44 -7.61 -5.83 12.80
C TYR A 44 -6.65 -7.00 12.59
N HIS A 45 -5.71 -6.89 11.65
CA HIS A 45 -4.68 -7.92 11.44
C HIS A 45 -3.82 -8.17 12.69
N GLU A 46 -3.46 -7.11 13.40
CA GLU A 46 -2.56 -7.20 14.57
C GLU A 46 -3.28 -7.69 15.84
N THR A 47 -4.56 -7.37 16.01
CA THR A 47 -5.30 -7.56 17.27
C THR A 47 -6.52 -8.45 17.16
N GLY A 48 -7.06 -8.66 15.95
CA GLY A 48 -8.36 -9.31 15.74
C GLY A 48 -9.56 -8.45 16.13
N GLU A 49 -9.34 -7.18 16.49
CA GLU A 49 -10.37 -6.24 16.91
C GLU A 49 -10.73 -5.25 15.80
N PHE A 50 -12.02 -5.14 15.48
CA PHE A 50 -12.53 -4.08 14.62
C PHE A 50 -12.72 -2.81 15.46
N ASP A 51 -11.89 -1.79 15.23
CA ASP A 51 -11.92 -0.55 15.99
C ASP A 51 -12.43 0.60 15.12
N GLU A 52 -13.64 1.05 15.39
CA GLU A 52 -14.27 2.17 14.71
C GLU A 52 -13.50 3.51 14.89
N ASN A 53 -12.68 3.63 15.93
CA ASN A 53 -11.85 4.82 16.15
C ASN A 53 -10.72 4.97 15.13
N GLU A 54 -10.38 3.89 14.43
CA GLU A 54 -9.44 3.94 13.30
C GLU A 54 -10.05 4.60 12.05
N ILE A 55 -11.39 4.74 11.99
CA ILE A 55 -12.11 5.22 10.80
C ILE A 55 -12.19 6.74 10.81
N TYR A 56 -11.53 7.36 9.84
CA TYR A 56 -11.65 8.77 9.54
C TYR A 56 -11.28 9.04 8.07
N PRO A 57 -11.71 10.18 7.49
CA PRO A 57 -11.48 10.47 6.08
C PRO A 57 -10.00 10.48 5.70
N TYR A 58 -9.69 9.87 4.57
CA TYR A 58 -8.40 9.94 3.89
C TYR A 58 -8.62 10.08 2.37
N ILE A 59 -7.57 10.41 1.63
CA ILE A 59 -7.66 10.84 0.23
C ILE A 59 -7.20 9.74 -0.73
N THR A 60 -6.27 8.88 -0.30
CA THR A 60 -5.71 7.82 -1.13
C THR A 60 -6.79 6.86 -1.62
N GLU A 61 -6.97 6.78 -2.92
CA GLU A 61 -7.94 5.89 -3.55
C GLU A 61 -7.35 4.46 -3.69
N GLY A 62 -8.15 3.44 -3.37
CA GLY A 62 -7.81 2.02 -3.60
C GLY A 62 -6.92 1.38 -2.54
N VAL A 63 -6.59 2.07 -1.46
CA VAL A 63 -5.87 1.55 -0.30
C VAL A 63 -6.59 1.94 0.96
N GLY A 64 -6.78 0.97 1.86
CA GLY A 64 -7.54 1.15 3.09
C GLY A 64 -9.02 0.85 2.93
N GLU A 65 -9.65 0.49 4.04
CA GLU A 65 -11.10 0.20 4.14
C GLU A 65 -11.61 0.58 5.53
N ASP A 66 -12.89 0.92 5.60
CA ASP A 66 -13.64 1.17 6.84
C ASP A 66 -14.52 -0.02 7.25
N ILE A 67 -14.41 -1.12 6.52
CA ILE A 67 -15.04 -2.41 6.78
C ILE A 67 -13.99 -3.52 6.71
N LEU A 68 -14.38 -4.75 7.03
CA LEU A 68 -13.57 -5.96 6.79
C LEU A 68 -14.05 -6.64 5.51
N PRO A 69 -13.37 -6.44 4.37
CA PRO A 69 -13.79 -7.06 3.11
C PRO A 69 -13.66 -8.59 3.19
N GLU A 70 -14.67 -9.31 2.73
CA GLU A 70 -14.68 -10.79 2.74
C GLU A 70 -13.53 -11.42 1.93
N ASN A 71 -12.99 -10.69 0.94
CA ASN A 71 -11.88 -11.15 0.12
C ASN A 71 -10.51 -11.04 0.80
N VAL A 72 -10.40 -10.33 1.93
CA VAL A 72 -9.13 -10.24 2.67
C VAL A 72 -8.92 -11.50 3.49
N ASN A 73 -7.93 -12.29 3.11
CA ASN A 73 -7.46 -13.40 3.91
C ASN A 73 -6.30 -12.91 4.81
N PHE A 74 -6.63 -12.49 6.02
CA PHE A 74 -5.67 -11.95 6.97
C PHE A 74 -4.58 -12.96 7.38
N ASP A 75 -4.89 -14.26 7.38
CA ASP A 75 -3.94 -15.32 7.73
C ASP A 75 -2.80 -15.47 6.69
N THR A 76 -3.02 -14.99 5.48
CA THR A 76 -2.01 -15.01 4.42
C THR A 76 -1.03 -13.84 4.52
N ILE A 77 -1.43 -12.77 5.20
CA ILE A 77 -0.68 -11.52 5.29
C ILE A 77 0.24 -11.54 6.51
N ASP A 78 1.53 -11.34 6.29
CA ASP A 78 2.53 -11.38 7.36
C ASP A 78 2.70 -10.04 8.08
N HIS A 79 2.46 -8.94 7.37
CA HIS A 79 2.60 -7.59 7.93
C HIS A 79 1.74 -6.57 7.18
N PHE A 80 1.23 -5.59 7.94
CA PHE A 80 0.62 -4.37 7.41
C PHE A 80 1.44 -3.14 7.82
N GLU A 81 1.60 -2.21 6.87
CA GLU A 81 2.21 -0.91 7.12
C GLU A 81 1.27 0.22 6.69
N LYS A 82 1.08 1.23 7.54
CA LYS A 82 0.27 2.41 7.20
C LYS A 82 1.10 3.51 6.59
N VAL A 83 0.52 4.19 5.60
CA VAL A 83 1.11 5.33 4.91
C VAL A 83 0.15 6.51 4.97
N THR A 84 0.69 7.71 5.22
CA THR A 84 -0.11 8.94 5.15
C THR A 84 -0.42 9.32 3.71
N ASP A 85 -1.53 10.03 3.51
CA ASP A 85 -1.88 10.57 2.19
C ASP A 85 -0.75 11.43 1.60
N LYS A 86 -0.17 12.30 2.41
CA LYS A 86 0.95 13.16 2.02
C LYS A 86 2.14 12.36 1.50
N ASP A 87 2.57 11.37 2.27
CA ASP A 87 3.78 10.60 1.95
C ASP A 87 3.57 9.76 0.70
N GLY A 88 2.37 9.19 0.52
CA GLY A 88 2.00 8.46 -0.70
C GLY A 88 2.01 9.37 -1.94
N ALA A 89 1.44 10.57 -1.84
CA ALA A 89 1.43 11.55 -2.93
C ALA A 89 2.85 12.00 -3.32
N LEU A 90 3.67 12.33 -2.33
CA LEU A 90 5.07 12.73 -2.57
C LEU A 90 5.90 11.60 -3.17
N ALA A 91 5.68 10.35 -2.73
CA ALA A 91 6.37 9.18 -3.27
C ALA A 91 5.99 8.91 -4.74
N ALA A 92 4.72 9.06 -5.12
CA ALA A 92 4.30 8.96 -6.53
C ALA A 92 5.01 9.98 -7.42
N ARG A 93 5.08 11.23 -6.97
CA ARG A 93 5.81 12.32 -7.67
C ARG A 93 7.32 12.05 -7.75
N GLU A 94 7.90 11.49 -6.69
CA GLU A 94 9.32 11.12 -6.66
C GLU A 94 9.63 10.04 -7.68
N LEU A 95 8.83 8.97 -7.75
CA LEU A 95 8.96 7.90 -8.75
C LEU A 95 8.89 8.44 -10.18
N ALA A 96 7.95 9.35 -10.44
CA ALA A 96 7.84 9.98 -11.76
C ALA A 96 9.09 10.78 -12.12
N ARG A 97 9.65 11.57 -11.18
CA ARG A 97 10.83 12.42 -11.42
C ARG A 97 12.13 11.64 -11.53
N LYS A 98 12.33 10.64 -10.69
CA LYS A 98 13.61 9.94 -10.57
C LYS A 98 13.71 8.70 -11.45
N GLU A 99 12.59 7.99 -11.60
CA GLU A 99 12.56 6.70 -12.29
C GLU A 99 11.79 6.75 -13.62
N GLY A 100 11.13 7.88 -13.94
CA GLY A 100 10.29 7.99 -15.14
C GLY A 100 9.00 7.16 -15.04
N LEU A 101 8.61 6.72 -13.84
CA LEU A 101 7.43 5.90 -13.60
C LEU A 101 6.23 6.78 -13.28
N PHE A 102 5.36 7.00 -14.27
CA PHE A 102 4.14 7.78 -14.11
C PHE A 102 2.99 6.91 -13.61
N LEU A 103 2.88 6.79 -12.30
CA LEU A 103 2.04 5.84 -11.59
C LEU A 103 0.91 6.52 -10.81
N GLY A 104 -0.12 5.74 -10.46
CA GLY A 104 -1.23 6.22 -9.65
C GLY A 104 -0.87 6.50 -8.20
N TYR A 105 -1.80 7.12 -7.48
CA TYR A 105 -1.62 7.54 -6.09
C TYR A 105 -1.30 6.36 -5.17
N SER A 106 -2.09 5.29 -5.26
CA SER A 106 -1.89 4.08 -4.45
C SER A 106 -0.55 3.40 -4.69
N CYS A 107 0.03 3.57 -5.88
CA CYS A 107 1.39 3.07 -6.17
C CYS A 107 2.45 3.82 -5.36
N GLY A 108 2.28 5.14 -5.21
CA GLY A 108 3.12 5.95 -4.34
C GLY A 108 3.01 5.51 -2.88
N SER A 109 1.80 5.24 -2.40
CA SER A 109 1.57 4.70 -1.06
C SER A 109 2.23 3.33 -0.88
N THR A 110 2.09 2.44 -1.87
CA THR A 110 2.73 1.11 -1.82
C THR A 110 4.25 1.22 -1.76
N PHE A 111 4.85 2.05 -2.59
CA PHE A 111 6.29 2.29 -2.59
C PHE A 111 6.76 2.93 -1.28
N GLN A 112 6.03 3.89 -0.75
CA GLN A 112 6.36 4.52 0.53
C GLN A 112 6.30 3.52 1.69
N GLY A 113 5.28 2.67 1.73
CA GLY A 113 5.17 1.63 2.75
C GLY A 113 6.35 0.65 2.68
N LEU A 114 6.74 0.21 1.48
CA LEU A 114 7.95 -0.59 1.29
C LEU A 114 9.20 0.14 1.82
N ARG A 115 9.33 1.44 1.54
CA ARG A 115 10.46 2.26 1.99
C ARG A 115 10.52 2.39 3.53
N GLN A 116 9.36 2.46 4.21
CA GLN A 116 9.28 2.45 5.67
C GLN A 116 9.77 1.12 6.25
N LEU A 117 9.59 0.02 5.53
CA LEU A 117 9.98 -1.33 5.94
C LEU A 117 11.38 -1.75 5.48
N LYS A 118 12.14 -0.88 4.81
CA LYS A 118 13.44 -1.19 4.21
C LYS A 118 14.43 -1.88 5.15
N ASP A 119 14.42 -1.51 6.43
CA ASP A 119 15.36 -2.04 7.42
C ASP A 119 15.06 -3.50 7.84
N ARG A 120 13.90 -4.03 7.42
CA ARG A 120 13.55 -5.46 7.56
C ARG A 120 14.10 -6.33 6.43
N LEU A 121 14.57 -5.71 5.34
CA LEU A 121 15.06 -6.41 4.17
C LEU A 121 16.54 -6.77 4.31
N LYS A 122 16.91 -7.88 3.72
CA LYS A 122 18.29 -8.39 3.66
C LYS A 122 18.88 -8.20 2.25
N PRO A 123 20.20 -8.16 2.08
CA PRO A 123 20.83 -7.92 0.77
C PRO A 123 20.44 -8.89 -0.34
N ASN A 124 20.03 -10.11 0.01
CA ASN A 124 19.65 -11.15 -0.95
C ASN A 124 18.13 -11.27 -1.15
N ASP A 125 17.33 -10.40 -0.55
CA ASP A 125 15.89 -10.41 -0.74
C ASP A 125 15.52 -9.93 -2.14
N LEU A 126 14.54 -10.60 -2.73
CA LEU A 126 13.90 -10.21 -3.97
C LEU A 126 12.47 -9.75 -3.67
N VAL A 127 12.28 -8.44 -3.71
CA VAL A 127 10.99 -7.81 -3.40
C VAL A 127 10.25 -7.50 -4.69
N VAL A 128 9.02 -7.96 -4.78
CA VAL A 128 8.08 -7.56 -5.83
C VAL A 128 7.09 -6.57 -5.22
N CYS A 129 7.15 -5.32 -5.68
CA CYS A 129 6.22 -4.26 -5.32
C CYS A 129 5.21 -4.07 -6.46
N LEU A 130 3.94 -4.28 -6.17
CA LEU A 130 2.90 -4.16 -7.20
C LEU A 130 2.41 -2.71 -7.31
N PHE A 131 2.42 -2.18 -8.52
CA PHE A 131 1.88 -0.87 -8.87
C PHE A 131 0.59 -1.05 -9.67
N HIS A 132 -0.54 -0.57 -9.11
CA HIS A 132 -1.89 -0.95 -9.54
C HIS A 132 -2.36 -0.25 -10.80
N ASP A 133 -2.03 1.05 -10.96
CA ASP A 133 -2.57 1.86 -12.04
C ASP A 133 -1.62 2.96 -12.51
N HIS A 134 -2.06 3.65 -13.54
CA HIS A 134 -1.28 4.69 -14.23
C HIS A 134 -1.62 6.08 -13.70
N GLY A 135 -0.64 6.99 -13.73
CA GLY A 135 -0.76 8.36 -13.23
C GLY A 135 -1.74 9.27 -13.97
N SER A 136 -2.20 8.87 -15.16
CA SER A 136 -3.09 9.69 -15.99
C SER A 136 -4.41 10.08 -15.30
N ARG A 137 -4.88 9.28 -14.34
CA ARG A 137 -6.08 9.58 -13.54
C ARG A 137 -5.84 10.67 -12.48
N TYR A 138 -4.58 11.00 -12.21
CA TYR A 138 -4.16 11.84 -11.08
C TYR A 138 -3.47 13.13 -11.51
N VAL A 139 -3.57 13.48 -12.80
CA VAL A 139 -2.97 14.72 -13.36
C VAL A 139 -3.55 15.96 -12.67
N GLY A 140 -4.85 15.95 -12.35
CA GLY A 140 -5.51 17.05 -11.63
C GLY A 140 -5.44 16.94 -10.10
N LYS A 141 -4.74 15.94 -9.56
CA LYS A 141 -4.58 15.69 -8.12
C LYS A 141 -3.08 15.64 -7.76
N VAL A 142 -2.54 14.46 -7.52
CA VAL A 142 -1.15 14.22 -7.07
C VAL A 142 -0.11 14.90 -7.97
N TYR A 143 -0.36 15.01 -9.27
CA TYR A 143 0.57 15.64 -10.23
C TYR A 143 0.26 17.11 -10.52
N ASN A 144 -0.68 17.71 -9.80
CA ASN A 144 -1.01 19.12 -9.88
C ASN A 144 -0.47 19.86 -8.65
N ASP A 145 0.37 20.88 -8.87
CA ASP A 145 1.02 21.63 -7.79
C ASP A 145 0.01 22.46 -6.97
N GLU A 146 -1.02 23.02 -7.60
CA GLU A 146 -2.06 23.78 -6.90
C GLU A 146 -2.88 22.87 -5.98
N TRP A 147 -3.21 21.67 -6.45
CA TRP A 147 -3.89 20.67 -5.63
C TRP A 147 -3.02 20.21 -4.44
N MET A 148 -1.75 19.95 -4.67
CA MET A 148 -0.81 19.58 -3.61
C MET A 148 -0.66 20.71 -2.58
N ALA A 149 -0.52 21.96 -3.04
CA ALA A 149 -0.42 23.13 -2.17
C ALA A 149 -1.70 23.37 -1.36
N SER A 150 -2.88 23.13 -1.95
CA SER A 150 -4.17 23.27 -1.23
C SER A 150 -4.31 22.29 -0.05
N HIS A 151 -3.54 21.20 -0.07
CA HIS A 151 -3.44 20.24 1.04
C HIS A 151 -2.27 20.52 1.99
N GLY A 152 -1.49 21.58 1.74
CA GLY A 152 -0.31 21.90 2.53
C GLY A 152 0.86 20.91 2.35
N TRP A 153 0.96 20.27 1.17
CA TRP A 153 1.97 19.25 0.88
C TRP A 153 3.12 19.74 -0.02
N LEU A 154 2.99 20.98 -0.52
CA LEU A 154 4.04 21.77 -1.20
C LEU A 154 4.15 23.14 -0.57
#